data_2f79459e7ccb704db424bb31c98d52a7
#
_entry.id   2f79459e7ccb704db424bb31c98d52a7
#
_cell.length_a   1.000
_cell.length_b   1.000
_cell.length_c   1.000
_cell.angle_alpha   90.00
_cell.angle_beta   90.00
_cell.angle_gamma   90.00
#
_symmetry.space_group_name_H-M   'P 1'
#
loop_
_entity.id
_entity.type
_entity.pdbx_description
1 polymer ?
#
loop_
_entity_poly.entity_id
_entity_poly.type
_entity_poly.pdbx_seq_one_letter_code
_entity_poly.pdbx_strand_id
1 'polypeptide(L)'
;MNYFEGNEFFLLLFVVLLIGFVLNYFGKRKDYYILSLSILFAGAIYGKSKSMVVYLLAFIIYQYVLVFIAQRMDSKRLKPLVMLSILPLVVNKVFAITQLHLLAFIGISYMSFKTIQIMLEISDGLIKEKISVKDYLQFLLFFPTVSSGPIDRSRRFLKEISEVMPRKDYLELAGDGIYRIVLGLLYKVVLSTYVYQILLALSNTGTVVYSIKYMYLYTLYLFFDFAGYSLMAVGSSNVLGIQTPMNFNKPFLSIDIKDFWTRWHITLSTWLRDFVFSRVLMQVIRKKWFKNRLHNAAYAYMVNMLVMGFWHGLSVSYIAYGFYHGILMSGFEIYQKKSTFYKKHKNKTWYKLISWFVTMNLVMVGFFIFSGEPYKIIMAILSR
;
A
#
# COMPACT_ATOMS: atom_id res chain seq x y z
N MET A 1 1.18 6.80 -20.94
CA MET A 1 0.60 5.48 -20.61
C MET A 1 0.41 5.45 -19.11
N ASN A 2 -0.79 5.15 -18.63
CA ASN A 2 -1.08 5.01 -17.20
C ASN A 2 -0.95 3.55 -16.79
N TYR A 3 -0.64 3.28 -15.52
CA TYR A 3 -0.53 1.91 -15.01
C TYR A 3 -1.91 1.23 -14.96
N PHE A 4 -2.00 0.04 -15.57
CA PHE A 4 -3.22 -0.76 -15.68
C PHE A 4 -4.41 -0.01 -16.27
N GLU A 5 -4.14 0.89 -17.23
CA GLU A 5 -5.13 1.64 -17.99
C GLU A 5 -4.73 1.77 -19.47
N GLY A 6 -5.70 1.67 -20.35
CA GLY A 6 -5.54 1.86 -21.79
C GLY A 6 -4.95 0.66 -22.53
N ASN A 7 -5.28 0.58 -23.81
CA ASN A 7 -4.92 -0.55 -24.66
C ASN A 7 -3.39 -0.71 -24.85
N GLU A 8 -2.65 0.39 -24.90
CA GLU A 8 -1.18 0.35 -25.04
C GLU A 8 -0.53 -0.34 -23.85
N PHE A 9 -1.04 -0.07 -22.62
CA PHE A 9 -0.53 -0.70 -21.42
C PHE A 9 -0.79 -2.21 -21.43
N PHE A 10 -2.01 -2.64 -21.73
CA PHE A 10 -2.37 -4.04 -21.73
C PHE A 10 -1.67 -4.83 -22.83
N LEU A 11 -1.43 -4.22 -23.99
CA LEU A 11 -0.65 -4.85 -25.06
C LEU A 11 0.81 -5.07 -24.61
N LEU A 12 1.45 -4.05 -24.04
CA LEU A 12 2.81 -4.18 -23.52
C LEU A 12 2.87 -5.21 -22.38
N LEU A 13 1.89 -5.17 -21.46
CA LEU A 13 1.78 -6.14 -20.37
C LEU A 13 1.68 -7.56 -20.92
N PHE A 14 0.82 -7.80 -21.91
CA PHE A 14 0.65 -9.11 -22.55
C PHE A 14 1.97 -9.62 -23.14
N VAL A 15 2.67 -8.78 -23.91
CA VAL A 15 3.96 -9.16 -24.53
C VAL A 15 5.00 -9.50 -23.45
N VAL A 16 5.11 -8.68 -22.42
CA VAL A 16 6.08 -8.88 -21.32
C VAL A 16 5.74 -10.15 -20.53
N LEU A 17 4.46 -10.40 -20.24
CA LEU A 17 4.04 -11.60 -19.53
C LEU A 17 4.23 -12.86 -20.38
N LEU A 18 4.00 -12.78 -21.68
CA LEU A 18 4.27 -13.90 -22.60
C LEU A 18 5.76 -14.26 -22.61
N ILE A 19 6.64 -13.26 -22.74
CA ILE A 19 8.09 -13.47 -22.67
C ILE A 19 8.48 -14.09 -21.30
N GLY A 20 7.98 -13.52 -20.21
CA GLY A 20 8.23 -14.03 -18.85
C GLY A 20 7.73 -15.47 -18.68
N PHE A 21 6.53 -15.78 -19.20
CA PHE A 21 5.97 -17.13 -19.17
C PHE A 21 6.88 -18.14 -19.90
N VAL A 22 7.29 -17.82 -21.14
CA VAL A 22 8.17 -18.70 -21.93
C VAL A 22 9.50 -18.93 -21.21
N LEU A 23 10.14 -17.88 -20.69
CA LEU A 23 11.42 -17.99 -20.01
C LEU A 23 11.32 -18.83 -18.72
N ASN A 24 10.26 -18.66 -17.92
CA ASN A 24 10.04 -19.47 -16.72
C ASN A 24 9.70 -20.93 -17.08
N TYR A 25 8.89 -21.16 -18.14
CA TYR A 25 8.53 -22.49 -18.59
C TYR A 25 9.77 -23.33 -18.97
N PHE A 26 10.80 -22.68 -19.56
CA PHE A 26 12.09 -23.31 -19.87
C PHE A 26 13.11 -23.23 -18.73
N GLY A 27 12.69 -22.87 -17.52
CA GLY A 27 13.54 -22.84 -16.34
C GLY A 27 14.69 -21.82 -16.40
N LYS A 28 14.52 -20.72 -17.13
CA LYS A 28 15.54 -19.66 -17.20
C LYS A 28 15.58 -18.85 -15.92
N ARG A 29 16.77 -18.39 -15.53
CA ARG A 29 16.96 -17.58 -14.32
C ARG A 29 16.25 -16.23 -14.43
N LYS A 30 15.37 -15.96 -13.48
CA LYS A 30 14.51 -14.76 -13.42
C LYS A 30 15.30 -13.48 -13.21
N ASP A 31 16.39 -13.55 -12.47
CA ASP A 31 17.19 -12.41 -12.04
C ASP A 31 17.82 -11.59 -13.18
N TYR A 32 17.95 -12.16 -14.37
CA TYR A 32 18.45 -11.43 -15.54
C TYR A 32 17.34 -10.73 -16.33
N TYR A 33 16.29 -11.44 -16.68
CA TYR A 33 15.29 -10.88 -17.57
C TYR A 33 14.25 -10.00 -16.87
N ILE A 34 13.91 -10.24 -15.59
CA ILE A 34 12.94 -9.40 -14.85
C ILE A 34 13.43 -7.96 -14.74
N LEU A 35 14.72 -7.73 -14.48
CA LEU A 35 15.26 -6.38 -14.47
C LEU A 35 15.12 -5.70 -15.83
N SER A 36 15.48 -6.40 -16.92
CA SER A 36 15.35 -5.87 -18.28
C SER A 36 13.90 -5.52 -18.63
N LEU A 37 12.95 -6.42 -18.29
CA LEU A 37 11.53 -6.17 -18.47
C LEU A 37 11.03 -4.99 -17.64
N SER A 38 11.51 -4.85 -16.39
CA SER A 38 11.15 -3.73 -15.52
C SER A 38 11.70 -2.39 -16.03
N ILE A 39 12.91 -2.38 -16.58
CA ILE A 39 13.49 -1.20 -17.23
C ILE A 39 12.72 -0.83 -18.51
N LEU A 40 12.35 -1.83 -19.32
CA LEU A 40 11.51 -1.61 -20.50
C LEU A 40 10.18 -0.93 -20.12
N PHE A 41 9.53 -1.46 -19.08
CA PHE A 41 8.28 -0.91 -18.57
C PHE A 41 8.46 0.52 -18.01
N ALA A 42 9.52 0.76 -17.25
CA ALA A 42 9.87 2.09 -16.76
C ALA A 42 10.10 3.07 -17.92
N GLY A 43 10.84 2.66 -18.96
CA GLY A 43 11.04 3.44 -20.18
C GLY A 43 9.73 3.81 -20.88
N ALA A 44 8.81 2.85 -21.01
CA ALA A 44 7.51 3.08 -21.65
C ALA A 44 6.61 4.06 -20.87
N ILE A 45 6.71 4.06 -19.52
CA ILE A 45 5.87 4.91 -18.66
C ILE A 45 6.47 6.30 -18.48
N TYR A 46 7.74 6.38 -18.11
CA TYR A 46 8.40 7.64 -17.77
C TYR A 46 9.04 8.33 -18.98
N GLY A 47 9.34 7.57 -20.06
CA GLY A 47 10.05 8.09 -21.23
C GLY A 47 9.34 9.19 -22.02
N LYS A 48 8.02 9.35 -21.82
CA LYS A 48 7.23 10.44 -22.43
C LYS A 48 7.56 11.83 -21.84
N SER A 49 8.18 11.90 -20.67
CA SER A 49 8.55 13.16 -20.00
C SER A 49 10.01 13.13 -19.57
N LYS A 50 10.84 13.97 -20.18
CA LYS A 50 12.27 14.10 -19.83
C LYS A 50 12.47 14.41 -18.35
N SER A 51 11.64 15.29 -17.77
CA SER A 51 11.70 15.64 -16.35
C SER A 51 11.41 14.44 -15.44
N MET A 52 10.40 13.62 -15.77
CA MET A 52 10.10 12.40 -14.98
C MET A 52 11.26 11.40 -15.01
N VAL A 53 11.91 11.24 -16.16
CA VAL A 53 13.08 10.34 -16.27
C VAL A 53 14.22 10.88 -15.40
N VAL A 54 14.51 12.19 -15.47
CA VAL A 54 15.57 12.81 -14.66
C VAL A 54 15.27 12.65 -13.16
N TYR A 55 14.04 12.91 -12.74
CA TYR A 55 13.64 12.77 -11.33
C TYR A 55 13.70 11.32 -10.85
N LEU A 56 13.28 10.37 -11.68
CA LEU A 56 13.38 8.96 -11.36
C LEU A 56 14.84 8.52 -11.18
N LEU A 57 15.70 8.88 -12.12
CA LEU A 57 17.13 8.55 -12.05
C LEU A 57 17.80 9.21 -10.84
N ALA A 58 17.54 10.51 -10.61
CA ALA A 58 18.05 11.22 -9.43
C ALA A 58 17.58 10.56 -8.12
N PHE A 59 16.30 10.16 -8.04
CA PHE A 59 15.76 9.45 -6.90
C PHE A 59 16.44 8.09 -6.69
N ILE A 60 16.60 7.30 -7.74
CA ILE A 60 17.25 5.97 -7.66
C ILE A 60 18.68 6.11 -7.16
N ILE A 61 19.46 7.04 -7.76
CA ILE A 61 20.86 7.27 -7.37
C ILE A 61 20.93 7.74 -5.93
N TYR A 62 20.15 8.75 -5.56
CA TYR A 62 20.11 9.29 -4.20
C TYR A 62 19.80 8.19 -3.16
N GLN A 63 18.74 7.44 -3.38
CA GLN A 63 18.32 6.39 -2.46
C GLN A 63 19.34 5.24 -2.38
N TYR A 64 19.93 4.86 -3.52
CA TYR A 64 20.97 3.82 -3.51
C TYR A 64 22.23 4.26 -2.78
N VAL A 65 22.65 5.51 -2.94
CA VAL A 65 23.79 6.08 -2.19
C VAL A 65 23.52 5.99 -0.68
N LEU A 66 22.33 6.30 -0.21
CA LEU A 66 21.98 6.16 1.20
C LEU A 66 22.03 4.68 1.66
N VAL A 67 21.53 3.75 0.87
CA VAL A 67 21.63 2.30 1.17
C VAL A 67 23.08 1.85 1.19
N PHE A 68 23.89 2.29 0.23
CA PHE A 68 25.32 1.98 0.16
C PHE A 68 26.10 2.47 1.39
N ILE A 69 25.78 3.70 1.86
CA ILE A 69 26.37 4.25 3.09
C ILE A 69 25.87 3.47 4.30
N ALA A 70 24.55 3.17 4.37
CA ALA A 70 23.97 2.42 5.48
C ALA A 70 24.62 1.04 5.70
N GLN A 71 25.00 0.34 4.63
CA GLN A 71 25.67 -0.95 4.71
C GLN A 71 27.10 -0.90 5.27
N ARG A 72 27.69 0.29 5.39
CA ARG A 72 29.05 0.53 5.89
C ARG A 72 29.09 1.19 7.25
N MET A 73 27.94 1.62 7.75
CA MET A 73 27.82 2.30 9.03
C MET A 73 27.38 1.34 10.14
N ASP A 74 27.72 1.68 11.37
CA ASP A 74 27.15 1.02 12.54
C ASP A 74 25.62 1.21 12.56
N SER A 75 24.90 0.12 12.78
CA SER A 75 23.44 0.07 12.84
C SER A 75 22.81 1.13 13.77
N LYS A 76 23.50 1.48 14.86
CA LYS A 76 23.06 2.51 15.82
C LYS A 76 23.04 3.93 15.24
N ARG A 77 23.77 4.19 14.16
CA ARG A 77 23.94 5.52 13.53
C ARG A 77 23.08 5.73 12.29
N LEU A 78 22.20 4.78 11.93
CA LEU A 78 21.43 4.83 10.68
C LEU A 78 20.19 5.76 10.70
N LYS A 79 19.76 6.26 11.88
CA LYS A 79 18.58 7.11 11.98
C LYS A 79 18.60 8.34 11.06
N PRO A 80 19.71 9.11 10.96
CA PRO A 80 19.75 10.26 10.05
C PRO A 80 19.58 9.85 8.59
N LEU A 81 20.16 8.72 8.16
CA LEU A 81 20.03 8.22 6.79
C LEU A 81 18.58 7.81 6.48
N VAL A 82 17.88 7.18 7.43
CA VAL A 82 16.45 6.86 7.30
C VAL A 82 15.64 8.15 7.14
N MET A 83 15.93 9.21 7.91
CA MET A 83 15.28 10.51 7.77
C MET A 83 15.54 11.14 6.39
N LEU A 84 16.78 11.09 5.90
CA LEU A 84 17.14 11.54 4.57
C LEU A 84 16.40 10.73 3.49
N SER A 85 16.24 9.42 3.66
CA SER A 85 15.50 8.58 2.72
C SER A 85 14.01 8.94 2.62
N ILE A 86 13.42 9.48 3.68
CA ILE A 86 12.02 9.96 3.69
C ILE A 86 11.89 11.32 2.97
N LEU A 87 12.97 12.12 2.91
CA LEU A 87 12.93 13.50 2.42
C LEU A 87 12.32 13.66 1.02
N PRO A 88 12.66 12.85 -0.02
CA PRO A 88 12.05 12.99 -1.34
C PRO A 88 10.52 12.81 -1.32
N LEU A 89 10.02 11.91 -0.46
CA LEU A 89 8.58 11.70 -0.30
C LEU A 89 7.91 12.90 0.36
N VAL A 90 8.51 13.48 1.40
CA VAL A 90 8.00 14.69 2.08
C VAL A 90 7.99 15.87 1.11
N VAL A 91 9.09 16.09 0.39
CA VAL A 91 9.20 17.16 -0.62
C VAL A 91 8.11 17.00 -1.68
N ASN A 92 7.91 15.81 -2.22
CA ASN A 92 6.85 15.55 -3.19
C ASN A 92 5.45 15.87 -2.62
N LYS A 93 5.16 15.50 -1.36
CA LYS A 93 3.86 15.77 -0.72
C LYS A 93 3.65 17.29 -0.45
N VAL A 94 4.70 18.00 -0.06
CA VAL A 94 4.62 19.47 0.16
C VAL A 94 4.43 20.21 -1.16
N PHE A 95 5.18 19.86 -2.21
CA PHE A 95 5.00 20.47 -3.53
C PHE A 95 3.64 20.18 -4.16
N ALA A 96 3.01 19.06 -3.83
CA ALA A 96 1.63 18.77 -4.26
C ALA A 96 0.60 19.79 -3.73
N ILE A 97 0.85 20.44 -2.57
CA ILE A 97 -0.03 21.52 -2.05
C ILE A 97 0.16 22.81 -2.82
N THR A 98 1.40 23.14 -3.21
CA THR A 98 1.74 24.39 -3.89
C THR A 98 1.51 24.34 -5.39
N GLN A 99 0.94 23.24 -5.91
CA GLN A 99 0.75 22.97 -7.35
C GLN A 99 2.06 22.98 -8.18
N LEU A 100 3.21 23.07 -7.52
CA LEU A 100 4.51 22.90 -8.12
C LEU A 100 4.77 21.39 -8.25
N HIS A 101 4.51 20.80 -9.40
CA HIS A 101 4.73 19.37 -9.68
C HIS A 101 6.23 19.02 -9.82
N LEU A 102 7.08 19.65 -9.02
CA LEU A 102 8.50 19.35 -8.94
C LEU A 102 8.72 18.00 -8.28
N LEU A 103 9.57 17.17 -8.86
CA LEU A 103 9.93 15.83 -8.37
C LEU A 103 8.77 14.81 -8.33
N ALA A 104 7.64 15.07 -9.00
CA ALA A 104 6.53 14.14 -9.07
C ALA A 104 6.75 13.10 -10.17
N PHE A 105 6.77 11.83 -9.79
CA PHE A 105 6.67 10.69 -10.71
C PHE A 105 5.83 9.57 -10.09
N ILE A 106 5.23 8.77 -10.96
CA ILE A 106 4.36 7.65 -10.52
C ILE A 106 5.19 6.64 -9.73
N GLY A 107 4.70 6.21 -8.56
CA GLY A 107 5.35 5.20 -7.74
C GLY A 107 6.35 5.70 -6.71
N ILE A 108 6.66 7.02 -6.62
CA ILE A 108 7.62 7.55 -5.64
C ILE A 108 7.31 7.09 -4.20
N SER A 109 6.03 7.03 -3.81
CA SER A 109 5.62 6.62 -2.46
C SER A 109 5.96 5.15 -2.19
N TYR A 110 5.70 4.26 -3.15
CA TYR A 110 5.99 2.83 -3.02
C TYR A 110 7.48 2.53 -3.09
N MET A 111 8.21 3.20 -3.99
CA MET A 111 9.67 3.10 -4.07
C MET A 111 10.33 3.60 -2.78
N SER A 112 9.81 4.68 -2.17
CA SER A 112 10.28 5.16 -0.87
C SER A 112 10.09 4.12 0.22
N PHE A 113 8.93 3.47 0.30
CA PHE A 113 8.70 2.38 1.26
C PHE A 113 9.69 1.23 1.08
N LYS A 114 9.97 0.82 -0.14
CA LYS A 114 10.93 -0.24 -0.45
C LYS A 114 12.35 0.13 0.05
N THR A 115 12.80 1.35 -0.21
CA THR A 115 14.14 1.79 0.24
C THR A 115 14.22 1.97 1.75
N ILE A 116 13.22 2.65 2.36
CA ILE A 116 13.16 2.84 3.82
C ILE A 116 13.16 1.47 4.52
N GLN A 117 12.41 0.50 4.00
CA GLN A 117 12.38 -0.87 4.51
C GLN A 117 13.78 -1.50 4.51
N ILE A 118 14.50 -1.45 3.38
CA ILE A 118 15.87 -1.98 3.28
C ILE A 118 16.75 -1.35 4.36
N MET A 119 16.72 -0.04 4.52
CA MET A 119 17.53 0.67 5.50
C MET A 119 17.18 0.29 6.95
N LEU A 120 15.89 0.11 7.23
CA LEU A 120 15.42 -0.31 8.54
C LEU A 120 15.79 -1.78 8.81
N GLU A 121 15.71 -2.66 7.81
CA GLU A 121 16.13 -4.06 7.92
C GLU A 121 17.65 -4.19 8.09
N ILE A 122 18.46 -3.31 7.49
CA ILE A 122 19.92 -3.20 7.77
C ILE A 122 20.12 -2.76 9.22
N SER A 123 19.40 -1.73 9.67
CA SER A 123 19.49 -1.23 11.06
C SER A 123 19.13 -2.28 12.11
N ASP A 124 18.18 -3.17 11.78
CA ASP A 124 17.74 -4.25 12.66
C ASP A 124 18.66 -5.49 12.59
N GLY A 125 19.69 -5.47 11.74
CA GLY A 125 20.59 -6.60 11.52
C GLY A 125 19.94 -7.78 10.78
N LEU A 126 18.80 -7.56 10.12
CA LEU A 126 18.07 -8.57 9.35
C LEU A 126 18.68 -8.79 7.97
N ILE A 127 19.31 -7.76 7.40
CA ILE A 127 20.10 -7.82 6.17
C ILE A 127 21.58 -7.75 6.56
N LYS A 128 22.29 -8.86 6.40
CA LYS A 128 23.74 -8.99 6.69
C LYS A 128 24.59 -8.95 5.43
N GLU A 129 24.04 -9.40 4.32
CA GLU A 129 24.70 -9.44 3.03
C GLU A 129 24.61 -8.07 2.34
N LYS A 130 25.61 -7.77 1.49
CA LYS A 130 25.62 -6.54 0.71
C LYS A 130 24.56 -6.61 -0.39
N ILE A 131 23.67 -5.64 -0.42
CA ILE A 131 22.73 -5.45 -1.52
C ILE A 131 23.47 -4.83 -2.69
N SER A 132 23.60 -5.55 -3.79
CA SER A 132 24.19 -5.05 -5.02
C SER A 132 23.28 -4.01 -5.71
N VAL A 133 23.84 -3.22 -6.63
CA VAL A 133 23.04 -2.32 -7.49
C VAL A 133 21.95 -3.10 -8.22
N LYS A 134 22.28 -4.28 -8.75
CA LYS A 134 21.36 -5.17 -9.47
C LYS A 134 20.18 -5.56 -8.56
N ASP A 135 20.45 -6.08 -7.37
CA ASP A 135 19.40 -6.54 -6.43
C ASP A 135 18.51 -5.38 -5.97
N TYR A 136 19.11 -4.23 -5.71
CA TYR A 136 18.38 -3.02 -5.37
C TYR A 136 17.44 -2.58 -6.50
N LEU A 137 17.94 -2.50 -7.74
CA LEU A 137 17.14 -2.12 -8.90
C LEU A 137 16.04 -3.13 -9.22
N GLN A 138 16.31 -4.43 -9.10
CA GLN A 138 15.31 -5.48 -9.27
C GLN A 138 14.15 -5.32 -8.29
N PHE A 139 14.44 -5.09 -7.02
CA PHE A 139 13.42 -4.90 -6.00
C PHE A 139 12.68 -3.57 -6.19
N LEU A 140 13.43 -2.48 -6.45
CA LEU A 140 12.85 -1.14 -6.55
C LEU A 140 11.93 -1.01 -7.76
N LEU A 141 12.41 -1.44 -8.93
CA LEU A 141 11.76 -1.22 -10.23
C LEU A 141 10.82 -2.35 -10.64
N PHE A 142 10.66 -3.40 -9.84
CA PHE A 142 9.76 -4.53 -10.19
C PHE A 142 8.39 -4.01 -10.61
N PHE A 143 8.16 -4.02 -11.93
CA PHE A 143 7.08 -3.22 -12.53
C PHE A 143 5.67 -3.58 -12.05
N PRO A 144 5.30 -4.84 -11.73
CA PRO A 144 3.96 -5.12 -11.27
C PRO A 144 3.58 -4.39 -9.97
N THR A 145 4.59 -4.07 -9.12
CA THR A 145 4.36 -3.48 -7.80
C THR A 145 4.90 -2.06 -7.63
N VAL A 146 5.44 -1.46 -8.70
CA VAL A 146 6.18 -0.18 -8.58
C VAL A 146 5.30 1.01 -8.26
N SER A 147 4.05 1.06 -8.73
CA SER A 147 3.17 2.23 -8.58
C SER A 147 2.23 2.15 -7.38
N SER A 148 1.40 1.11 -7.29
CA SER A 148 0.39 0.93 -6.23
C SER A 148 0.17 -0.55 -5.88
N GLY A 149 1.06 -1.44 -6.33
CA GLY A 149 0.99 -2.86 -6.06
C GLY A 149 1.33 -3.21 -4.60
N PRO A 150 1.26 -4.49 -4.24
CA PRO A 150 1.61 -4.92 -2.89
C PRO A 150 3.04 -4.55 -2.51
N ILE A 151 3.22 -4.06 -1.28
CA ILE A 151 4.54 -3.73 -0.72
C ILE A 151 5.18 -5.01 -0.21
N ASP A 152 6.10 -5.55 -1.01
CA ASP A 152 6.79 -6.79 -0.69
C ASP A 152 7.96 -6.59 0.29
N ARG A 153 8.48 -7.70 0.83
CA ARG A 153 9.67 -7.71 1.69
C ARG A 153 10.91 -7.98 0.84
N SER A 154 11.93 -7.12 0.96
CA SER A 154 13.15 -7.19 0.15
C SER A 154 13.82 -8.57 0.21
N ARG A 155 13.98 -9.14 1.41
CA ARG A 155 14.62 -10.45 1.61
C ARG A 155 13.85 -11.59 0.94
N ARG A 156 12.51 -11.58 1.04
CA ARG A 156 11.66 -12.58 0.39
C ARG A 156 11.76 -12.47 -1.12
N PHE A 157 11.61 -11.26 -1.65
CA PHE A 157 11.67 -10.99 -3.08
C PHE A 157 13.02 -11.39 -3.70
N LEU A 158 14.14 -10.99 -3.06
CA LEU A 158 15.48 -11.29 -3.55
C LEU A 158 15.80 -12.79 -3.51
N LYS A 159 15.27 -13.51 -2.52
CA LYS A 159 15.36 -14.98 -2.50
C LYS A 159 14.59 -15.59 -3.68
N GLU A 160 13.33 -15.25 -3.87
CA GLU A 160 12.51 -15.82 -4.94
C GLU A 160 13.02 -15.51 -6.35
N ILE A 161 13.54 -14.28 -6.58
CA ILE A 161 14.04 -13.90 -7.90
C ILE A 161 15.31 -14.67 -8.28
N SER A 162 16.10 -15.11 -7.32
CA SER A 162 17.34 -15.89 -7.53
C SER A 162 17.09 -17.38 -7.73
N GLU A 163 15.92 -17.89 -7.33
CA GLU A 163 15.59 -19.31 -7.37
C GLU A 163 14.85 -19.68 -8.67
N VAL A 164 15.17 -20.84 -9.25
CA VAL A 164 14.42 -21.42 -10.37
C VAL A 164 13.33 -22.33 -9.79
N MET A 165 12.09 -22.04 -10.15
CA MET A 165 10.94 -22.82 -9.71
C MET A 165 10.79 -24.08 -10.58
N PRO A 166 10.45 -25.27 -10.02
CA PRO A 166 10.10 -26.45 -10.80
C PRO A 166 8.93 -26.15 -11.76
N ARG A 167 8.98 -26.70 -12.98
CA ARG A 167 7.97 -26.42 -14.01
C ARG A 167 6.54 -26.64 -13.56
N LYS A 168 6.27 -27.72 -12.79
CA LYS A 168 4.93 -28.03 -12.29
C LYS A 168 4.41 -26.91 -11.40
N ASP A 169 5.20 -26.51 -10.40
CA ASP A 169 4.83 -25.47 -9.44
C ASP A 169 4.69 -24.10 -10.13
N TYR A 170 5.53 -23.85 -11.13
CA TYR A 170 5.42 -22.64 -11.94
C TYR A 170 4.11 -22.59 -12.74
N LEU A 171 3.68 -23.71 -13.37
CA LEU A 171 2.44 -23.72 -14.14
C LEU A 171 1.21 -23.51 -13.25
N GLU A 172 1.22 -24.06 -12.02
CA GLU A 172 0.16 -23.81 -11.04
C GLU A 172 0.14 -22.31 -10.63
N LEU A 173 1.30 -21.75 -10.35
CA LEU A 173 1.43 -20.32 -10.02
C LEU A 173 1.02 -19.40 -11.17
N ALA A 174 1.42 -19.71 -12.39
CA ALA A 174 1.06 -18.95 -13.59
C ALA A 174 -0.44 -19.03 -13.88
N GLY A 175 -1.06 -20.20 -13.70
CA GLY A 175 -2.50 -20.38 -13.84
C GLY A 175 -3.29 -19.54 -12.82
N ASP A 176 -2.88 -19.55 -11.54
CA ASP A 176 -3.43 -18.65 -10.53
C ASP A 176 -3.20 -17.18 -10.90
N GLY A 177 -2.03 -16.87 -11.49
CA GLY A 177 -1.71 -15.52 -11.96
C GLY A 177 -2.67 -15.03 -13.05
N ILE A 178 -2.94 -15.85 -14.08
CA ILE A 178 -3.89 -15.52 -15.15
C ILE A 178 -5.30 -15.35 -14.58
N TYR A 179 -5.75 -16.25 -13.71
CA TYR A 179 -7.05 -16.11 -13.03
C TYR A 179 -7.17 -14.78 -12.30
N ARG A 180 -6.13 -14.35 -11.55
CA ARG A 180 -6.12 -13.08 -10.83
C ARG A 180 -6.13 -11.87 -11.77
N ILE A 181 -5.44 -11.93 -12.91
CA ILE A 181 -5.48 -10.85 -13.91
C ILE A 181 -6.91 -10.70 -14.44
N VAL A 182 -7.57 -11.79 -14.82
CA VAL A 182 -8.95 -11.75 -15.34
C VAL A 182 -9.92 -11.24 -14.29
N LEU A 183 -9.82 -11.73 -13.05
CA LEU A 183 -10.65 -11.24 -11.94
C LEU A 183 -10.37 -9.77 -11.64
N GLY A 184 -9.11 -9.34 -11.72
CA GLY A 184 -8.69 -7.95 -11.53
C GLY A 184 -9.26 -7.02 -12.60
N LEU A 185 -9.30 -7.46 -13.87
CA LEU A 185 -9.96 -6.75 -14.96
C LEU A 185 -11.45 -6.61 -14.72
N LEU A 186 -12.12 -7.69 -14.31
CA LEU A 186 -13.55 -7.64 -13.95
C LEU A 186 -13.79 -6.59 -12.85
N TYR A 187 -12.98 -6.59 -11.79
CA TYR A 187 -13.13 -5.65 -10.68
C TYR A 187 -12.87 -4.20 -11.12
N LYS A 188 -11.70 -3.94 -11.74
CA LYS A 188 -11.30 -2.57 -12.07
C LYS A 188 -12.03 -1.98 -13.27
N VAL A 189 -12.17 -2.76 -14.35
CA VAL A 189 -12.72 -2.22 -15.61
C VAL A 189 -14.23 -2.28 -15.63
N VAL A 190 -14.85 -3.34 -15.07
CA VAL A 190 -16.32 -3.49 -15.14
C VAL A 190 -16.99 -2.97 -13.86
N LEU A 191 -16.71 -3.58 -12.70
CA LEU A 191 -17.45 -3.28 -11.47
C LEU A 191 -17.12 -1.89 -10.93
N SER A 192 -15.86 -1.50 -10.89
CA SER A 192 -15.45 -0.18 -10.44
C SER A 192 -16.05 0.92 -11.32
N THR A 193 -15.94 0.78 -12.65
CA THR A 193 -16.49 1.75 -13.60
C THR A 193 -18.01 1.87 -13.48
N TYR A 194 -18.72 0.75 -13.35
CA TYR A 194 -20.17 0.75 -13.17
C TYR A 194 -20.60 1.47 -11.89
N VAL A 195 -19.98 1.13 -10.75
CA VAL A 195 -20.27 1.81 -9.47
C VAL A 195 -19.89 3.29 -9.52
N TYR A 196 -18.80 3.65 -10.20
CA TYR A 196 -18.39 5.04 -10.38
C TYR A 196 -19.41 5.85 -11.20
N GLN A 197 -19.97 5.28 -12.25
CA GLN A 197 -21.04 5.93 -13.02
C GLN A 197 -22.28 6.20 -12.17
N ILE A 198 -22.69 5.24 -11.32
CA ILE A 198 -23.79 5.46 -10.36
C ILE A 198 -23.43 6.57 -9.38
N LEU A 199 -22.19 6.60 -8.88
CA LEU A 199 -21.71 7.63 -7.97
C LEU A 199 -21.76 9.04 -8.61
N LEU A 200 -21.36 9.17 -9.88
CA LEU A 200 -21.42 10.43 -10.62
C LEU A 200 -22.85 10.89 -10.90
N ALA A 201 -23.79 9.97 -11.04
CA ALA A 201 -25.20 10.29 -11.24
C ALA A 201 -25.91 10.79 -9.96
N LEU A 202 -25.28 10.68 -8.78
CA LEU A 202 -25.81 11.23 -7.54
C LEU A 202 -25.77 12.76 -7.57
N SER A 203 -26.94 13.39 -7.53
CA SER A 203 -27.03 14.83 -7.33
C SER A 203 -26.63 15.20 -5.91
N ASN A 204 -25.62 16.07 -5.76
CA ASN A 204 -25.20 16.55 -4.44
C ASN A 204 -26.28 17.52 -3.89
N THR A 205 -27.15 16.99 -3.06
CA THR A 205 -28.23 17.75 -2.42
C THR A 205 -27.87 18.26 -1.02
N GLY A 206 -26.67 17.94 -0.52
CA GLY A 206 -26.24 18.24 0.84
C GLY A 206 -27.05 17.52 1.93
N THR A 207 -27.94 16.59 1.56
CA THR A 207 -28.79 15.87 2.50
C THR A 207 -28.09 14.67 3.14
N VAL A 208 -28.60 14.23 4.30
CA VAL A 208 -28.13 13.01 4.97
C VAL A 208 -28.29 11.79 4.06
N VAL A 209 -29.38 11.71 3.30
CA VAL A 209 -29.64 10.60 2.37
C VAL A 209 -28.59 10.54 1.27
N TYR A 210 -28.23 11.70 0.69
CA TYR A 210 -27.12 11.79 -0.26
C TYR A 210 -25.80 11.27 0.37
N SER A 211 -25.45 11.78 1.55
CA SER A 211 -24.22 11.40 2.24
C SER A 211 -24.13 9.90 2.51
N ILE A 212 -25.23 9.26 2.92
CA ILE A 212 -25.30 7.82 3.13
C ILE A 212 -25.10 7.06 1.80
N LYS A 213 -25.83 7.43 0.74
CA LYS A 213 -25.68 6.79 -0.58
C LYS A 213 -24.26 6.92 -1.11
N TYR A 214 -23.68 8.13 -1.03
CA TYR A 214 -22.32 8.40 -1.46
C TYR A 214 -21.31 7.55 -0.68
N MET A 215 -21.42 7.49 0.63
CA MET A 215 -20.54 6.71 1.52
C MET A 215 -20.45 5.24 1.11
N TYR A 216 -21.59 4.58 0.87
CA TYR A 216 -21.64 3.17 0.47
C TYR A 216 -21.10 2.98 -0.95
N LEU A 217 -21.54 3.77 -1.90
CA LEU A 217 -21.10 3.67 -3.30
C LEU A 217 -19.60 3.97 -3.44
N TYR A 218 -19.09 5.01 -2.77
CA TYR A 218 -17.67 5.32 -2.80
C TYR A 218 -16.82 4.22 -2.20
N THR A 219 -17.28 3.58 -1.12
CA THR A 219 -16.59 2.44 -0.51
C THR A 219 -16.50 1.26 -1.49
N LEU A 220 -17.59 0.93 -2.18
CA LEU A 220 -17.61 -0.13 -3.19
C LEU A 220 -16.72 0.20 -4.40
N TYR A 221 -16.81 1.43 -4.90
CA TYR A 221 -15.93 1.93 -5.96
C TYR A 221 -14.47 1.78 -5.59
N LEU A 222 -14.06 2.32 -4.43
CA LEU A 222 -12.69 2.27 -3.95
C LEU A 222 -12.19 0.83 -3.78
N PHE A 223 -13.06 -0.07 -3.29
CA PHE A 223 -12.71 -1.48 -3.16
C PHE A 223 -12.47 -2.14 -4.51
N PHE A 224 -13.41 -2.03 -5.45
CA PHE A 224 -13.28 -2.69 -6.75
C PHE A 224 -12.12 -2.11 -7.55
N ASP A 225 -11.90 -0.80 -7.50
CA ASP A 225 -10.79 -0.14 -8.18
C ASP A 225 -9.45 -0.62 -7.63
N PHE A 226 -9.24 -0.56 -6.33
CA PHE A 226 -7.95 -0.90 -5.72
C PHE A 226 -7.73 -2.41 -5.61
N ALA A 227 -8.74 -3.21 -5.30
CA ALA A 227 -8.61 -4.66 -5.27
C ALA A 227 -8.37 -5.21 -6.69
N GLY A 228 -9.05 -4.66 -7.71
CA GLY A 228 -8.82 -5.02 -9.11
C GLY A 228 -7.40 -4.73 -9.56
N TYR A 229 -6.91 -3.51 -9.28
CA TYR A 229 -5.50 -3.16 -9.52
C TYR A 229 -4.54 -4.14 -8.81
N SER A 230 -4.76 -4.40 -7.53
CA SER A 230 -3.90 -5.28 -6.74
C SER A 230 -3.90 -6.73 -7.27
N LEU A 231 -5.06 -7.23 -7.69
CA LEU A 231 -5.18 -8.56 -8.30
C LEU A 231 -4.39 -8.66 -9.61
N MET A 232 -4.47 -7.65 -10.48
CA MET A 232 -3.67 -7.62 -11.71
C MET A 232 -2.17 -7.55 -11.41
N ALA A 233 -1.75 -6.78 -10.41
CA ALA A 233 -0.35 -6.70 -10.00
C ALA A 233 0.18 -8.04 -9.46
N VAL A 234 -0.57 -8.70 -8.57
CA VAL A 234 -0.21 -10.03 -8.05
C VAL A 234 -0.23 -11.07 -9.15
N GLY A 235 -1.26 -11.06 -10.00
CA GLY A 235 -1.37 -11.99 -11.13
C GLY A 235 -0.21 -11.86 -12.12
N SER A 236 0.17 -10.63 -12.46
CA SER A 236 1.34 -10.36 -13.31
C SER A 236 2.63 -10.85 -12.68
N SER A 237 2.79 -10.64 -11.36
CA SER A 237 3.95 -11.17 -10.62
C SER A 237 4.01 -12.69 -10.65
N ASN A 238 2.86 -13.36 -10.45
CA ASN A 238 2.76 -14.83 -10.47
C ASN A 238 3.14 -15.40 -11.84
N VAL A 239 2.69 -14.78 -12.95
CA VAL A 239 3.09 -15.18 -14.30
C VAL A 239 4.59 -14.98 -14.53
N LEU A 240 5.20 -13.98 -13.90
CA LEU A 240 6.66 -13.79 -13.90
C LEU A 240 7.40 -14.73 -12.94
N GLY A 241 6.70 -15.64 -12.25
CA GLY A 241 7.28 -16.60 -11.32
C GLY A 241 7.67 -16.00 -9.95
N ILE A 242 7.07 -14.86 -9.57
CA ILE A 242 7.25 -14.22 -8.27
C ILE A 242 5.93 -14.22 -7.50
N GLN A 243 5.89 -14.87 -6.34
CA GLN A 243 4.71 -14.98 -5.50
C GLN A 243 4.52 -13.73 -4.64
N THR A 244 3.98 -12.67 -5.22
CA THR A 244 3.74 -11.40 -4.50
C THR A 244 2.59 -11.53 -3.50
N PRO A 245 2.70 -10.92 -2.28
CA PRO A 245 1.64 -11.01 -1.27
C PRO A 245 0.36 -10.30 -1.69
N MET A 246 -0.78 -10.79 -1.17
CA MET A 246 -2.10 -10.18 -1.43
C MET A 246 -2.32 -8.92 -0.59
N ASN A 247 -3.04 -7.95 -1.16
CA ASN A 247 -3.49 -6.74 -0.44
C ASN A 247 -4.87 -6.87 0.21
N PHE A 248 -5.69 -7.81 -0.24
CA PHE A 248 -7.07 -7.96 0.23
C PHE A 248 -7.40 -9.41 0.55
N ASN A 249 -8.11 -9.61 1.68
CA ASN A 249 -8.66 -10.90 2.08
C ASN A 249 -10.07 -10.71 2.66
N LYS A 250 -11.09 -10.62 1.79
CA LYS A 250 -12.50 -10.48 2.17
C LYS A 250 -12.74 -9.43 3.27
N PRO A 251 -12.31 -8.16 3.07
CA PRO A 251 -12.32 -7.14 4.12
C PRO A 251 -13.72 -6.81 4.66
N PHE A 252 -14.77 -6.98 3.85
CA PHE A 252 -16.15 -6.74 4.27
C PHE A 252 -16.71 -7.83 5.21
N LEU A 253 -15.96 -8.89 5.51
CA LEU A 253 -16.30 -9.89 6.52
C LEU A 253 -15.64 -9.62 7.87
N SER A 254 -14.97 -8.50 8.05
CA SER A 254 -14.26 -8.15 9.28
C SER A 254 -15.23 -7.89 10.43
N ILE A 255 -14.98 -8.54 11.56
CA ILE A 255 -15.83 -8.44 12.75
C ILE A 255 -15.46 -7.29 13.69
N ASP A 256 -14.27 -6.72 13.54
CA ASP A 256 -13.81 -5.56 14.28
C ASP A 256 -12.77 -4.76 13.48
N ILE A 257 -12.42 -3.58 13.97
CA ILE A 257 -11.53 -2.65 13.25
C ILE A 257 -10.11 -3.19 13.11
N LYS A 258 -9.60 -4.03 14.02
CA LYS A 258 -8.29 -4.66 13.88
C LYS A 258 -8.33 -5.76 12.84
N ASP A 259 -9.38 -6.60 12.83
CA ASP A 259 -9.61 -7.61 11.80
C ASP A 259 -9.70 -6.94 10.41
N PHE A 260 -10.38 -5.79 10.30
CA PHE A 260 -10.44 -5.02 9.04
C PHE A 260 -9.03 -4.67 8.52
N TRP A 261 -8.15 -4.12 9.34
CA TRP A 261 -6.79 -3.75 8.94
C TRP A 261 -5.87 -4.95 8.68
N THR A 262 -6.26 -6.17 9.08
CA THR A 262 -5.57 -7.42 8.66
C THR A 262 -6.04 -7.93 7.30
N ARG A 263 -7.14 -7.39 6.76
CA ARG A 263 -7.79 -7.82 5.51
C ARG A 263 -7.83 -6.76 4.43
N TRP A 264 -7.69 -5.49 4.77
CA TRP A 264 -7.66 -4.34 3.87
C TRP A 264 -6.24 -3.79 3.74
N HIS A 265 -5.78 -3.62 2.49
CA HIS A 265 -4.45 -3.11 2.17
C HIS A 265 -3.36 -3.75 3.05
N ILE A 266 -3.36 -5.08 3.10
CA ILE A 266 -2.61 -5.92 4.03
C ILE A 266 -1.13 -5.57 4.05
N THR A 267 -0.53 -5.34 2.86
CA THR A 267 0.91 -5.10 2.77
C THR A 267 1.30 -3.74 3.33
N LEU A 268 0.48 -2.70 3.16
CA LEU A 268 0.67 -1.41 3.82
C LEU A 268 0.45 -1.53 5.33
N SER A 269 -0.63 -2.17 5.75
CA SER A 269 -0.98 -2.35 7.17
C SER A 269 0.13 -3.10 7.92
N THR A 270 0.68 -4.14 7.32
CA THR A 270 1.81 -4.89 7.90
C THR A 270 3.11 -4.10 7.87
N TRP A 271 3.36 -3.32 6.80
CA TRP A 271 4.53 -2.44 6.73
C TRP A 271 4.49 -1.38 7.85
N LEU A 272 3.36 -0.70 8.00
CA LEU A 272 3.16 0.31 9.06
C LEU A 272 3.26 -0.31 10.46
N ARG A 273 2.66 -1.50 10.68
CA ARG A 273 2.77 -2.22 11.95
C ARG A 273 4.23 -2.53 12.30
N ASP A 274 5.00 -3.03 11.34
CA ASP A 274 6.36 -3.51 11.61
C ASP A 274 7.36 -2.35 11.73
N PHE A 275 7.21 -1.30 10.92
CA PHE A 275 8.20 -0.22 10.82
C PHE A 275 7.80 1.09 11.51
N VAL A 276 6.52 1.29 11.83
CA VAL A 276 6.04 2.48 12.56
C VAL A 276 5.53 2.09 13.92
N PHE A 277 4.43 1.32 14.00
CA PHE A 277 3.77 0.98 15.27
C PHE A 277 4.73 0.33 16.26
N SER A 278 5.45 -0.72 15.85
CA SER A 278 6.36 -1.46 16.74
C SER A 278 7.50 -0.58 17.26
N ARG A 279 8.04 0.32 16.42
CA ARG A 279 9.13 1.23 16.82
C ARG A 279 8.64 2.31 17.78
N VAL A 280 7.47 2.90 17.52
CA VAL A 280 6.84 3.87 18.43
C VAL A 280 6.54 3.20 19.77
N LEU A 281 5.92 2.02 19.75
CA LEU A 281 5.58 1.28 20.97
C LEU A 281 6.83 0.98 21.81
N MET A 282 7.89 0.45 21.20
CA MET A 282 9.16 0.19 21.90
C MET A 282 9.77 1.47 22.49
N GLN A 283 9.73 2.58 21.74
CA GLN A 283 10.27 3.85 22.20
C GLN A 283 9.49 4.39 23.40
N VAL A 284 8.16 4.37 23.36
CA VAL A 284 7.26 4.85 24.41
C VAL A 284 7.44 4.03 25.69
N ILE A 285 7.54 2.69 25.54
CA ILE A 285 7.81 1.79 26.68
C ILE A 285 9.19 2.07 27.28
N ARG A 286 10.24 2.18 26.46
CA ARG A 286 11.61 2.42 26.93
C ARG A 286 11.75 3.77 27.64
N LYS A 287 11.08 4.80 27.13
CA LYS A 287 11.08 6.14 27.74
C LYS A 287 10.07 6.31 28.89
N LYS A 288 9.28 5.26 29.18
CA LYS A 288 8.26 5.26 30.24
C LYS A 288 7.27 6.42 30.13
N TRP A 289 6.82 6.78 28.91
CA TRP A 289 5.89 7.91 28.70
C TRP A 289 4.56 7.70 29.42
N PHE A 290 4.05 6.47 29.44
CA PHE A 290 2.85 6.11 30.19
C PHE A 290 3.13 4.93 31.12
N LYS A 291 2.61 5.01 32.36
CA LYS A 291 2.71 3.91 33.32
C LYS A 291 1.94 2.66 32.89
N ASN A 292 0.83 2.84 32.13
CA ASN A 292 -0.02 1.75 31.69
C ASN A 292 0.37 1.30 30.27
N ARG A 293 0.67 0.02 30.12
CA ARG A 293 1.00 -0.61 28.82
C ARG A 293 -0.09 -0.40 27.76
N LEU A 294 -1.36 -0.30 28.20
CA LEU A 294 -2.49 -0.08 27.31
C LEU A 294 -2.45 1.31 26.66
N HIS A 295 -2.07 2.34 27.41
CA HIS A 295 -1.91 3.70 26.88
C HIS A 295 -0.73 3.80 25.92
N ASN A 296 0.35 3.04 26.17
CA ASN A 296 1.47 2.93 25.23
C ASN A 296 1.01 2.37 23.88
N ALA A 297 0.20 1.31 23.89
CA ALA A 297 -0.34 0.70 22.67
C ALA A 297 -1.33 1.63 21.95
N ALA A 298 -2.24 2.28 22.70
CA ALA A 298 -3.20 3.23 22.13
C ALA A 298 -2.49 4.42 21.46
N TYR A 299 -1.47 4.98 22.08
CA TYR A 299 -0.64 6.03 21.50
C TYR A 299 0.06 5.56 20.22
N ALA A 300 0.65 4.36 20.24
CA ALA A 300 1.32 3.81 19.07
C ALA A 300 0.34 3.58 17.89
N TYR A 301 -0.90 3.15 18.16
CA TYR A 301 -1.94 3.07 17.12
C TYR A 301 -2.30 4.45 16.56
N MET A 302 -2.46 5.46 17.43
CA MET A 302 -2.75 6.83 17.00
C MET A 302 -1.68 7.34 16.04
N VAL A 303 -0.40 7.23 16.43
CA VAL A 303 0.74 7.65 15.59
C VAL A 303 0.78 6.88 14.28
N ASN A 304 0.56 5.55 14.34
CA ASN A 304 0.57 4.70 13.15
C ASN A 304 -0.46 5.11 12.11
N MET A 305 -1.70 5.38 12.54
CA MET A 305 -2.78 5.78 11.65
C MET A 305 -2.62 7.23 11.16
N LEU A 306 -2.08 8.13 11.96
CA LEU A 306 -1.71 9.48 11.51
C LEU A 306 -0.64 9.44 10.44
N VAL A 307 0.41 8.62 10.60
CA VAL A 307 1.44 8.42 9.55
C VAL A 307 0.82 7.89 8.26
N MET A 308 -0.14 6.97 8.35
CA MET A 308 -0.90 6.49 7.20
C MET A 308 -1.68 7.63 6.52
N GLY A 309 -2.37 8.47 7.30
CA GLY A 309 -3.09 9.64 6.77
C GLY A 309 -2.16 10.61 6.04
N PHE A 310 -1.05 10.99 6.64
CA PHE A 310 -0.02 11.84 6.02
C PHE A 310 0.60 11.22 4.77
N TRP A 311 0.76 9.91 4.75
CA TRP A 311 1.26 9.21 3.57
C TRP A 311 0.29 9.31 2.39
N HIS A 312 -1.02 9.24 2.60
CA HIS A 312 -2.00 9.49 1.55
C HIS A 312 -1.89 10.92 1.00
N GLY A 313 -1.74 11.91 1.86
CA GLY A 313 -1.57 13.31 1.47
C GLY A 313 -1.71 14.27 2.65
N LEU A 314 -1.49 15.56 2.36
CA LEU A 314 -1.54 16.62 3.36
C LEU A 314 -2.88 17.38 3.36
N SER A 315 -3.89 16.89 2.63
CA SER A 315 -5.24 17.46 2.70
C SER A 315 -5.90 17.18 4.05
N VAL A 316 -6.81 18.07 4.45
CA VAL A 316 -7.59 17.93 5.68
C VAL A 316 -8.28 16.56 5.75
N SER A 317 -8.82 16.08 4.62
CA SER A 317 -9.53 14.81 4.54
C SER A 317 -8.64 13.60 4.87
N TYR A 318 -7.40 13.57 4.37
CA TYR A 318 -6.47 12.47 4.66
C TYR A 318 -5.97 12.50 6.10
N ILE A 319 -5.71 13.70 6.64
CA ILE A 319 -5.31 13.86 8.04
C ILE A 319 -6.45 13.44 8.97
N ALA A 320 -7.68 13.89 8.67
CA ALA A 320 -8.89 13.51 9.41
C ALA A 320 -9.15 11.99 9.34
N TYR A 321 -8.94 11.37 8.17
CA TYR A 321 -9.02 9.92 8.00
C TYR A 321 -8.04 9.17 8.89
N GLY A 322 -6.76 9.59 8.89
CA GLY A 322 -5.75 8.99 9.77
C GLY A 322 -6.08 9.16 11.25
N PHE A 323 -6.53 10.34 11.67
CA PHE A 323 -6.96 10.62 13.05
C PHE A 323 -8.18 9.77 13.45
N TYR A 324 -9.19 9.69 12.59
CA TYR A 324 -10.40 8.88 12.79
C TYR A 324 -10.07 7.42 13.03
N HIS A 325 -9.28 6.80 12.13
CA HIS A 325 -8.84 5.41 12.31
C HIS A 325 -7.91 5.22 13.50
N GLY A 326 -7.13 6.24 13.85
CA GLY A 326 -6.32 6.27 15.06
C GLY A 326 -7.19 6.17 16.33
N ILE A 327 -8.29 6.92 16.37
CA ILE A 327 -9.28 6.83 17.46
C ILE A 327 -9.93 5.45 17.51
N LEU A 328 -10.37 4.92 16.37
CA LEU A 328 -11.00 3.60 16.31
C LEU A 328 -10.06 2.48 16.78
N MET A 329 -8.81 2.47 16.31
CA MET A 329 -7.82 1.46 16.70
C MET A 329 -7.44 1.56 18.17
N SER A 330 -7.18 2.77 18.65
CA SER A 330 -6.83 3.02 20.06
C SER A 330 -8.00 2.74 21.01
N GLY A 331 -9.20 3.17 20.64
CA GLY A 331 -10.42 2.94 21.41
C GLY A 331 -10.75 1.45 21.48
N PHE A 332 -10.63 0.73 20.35
CA PHE A 332 -10.87 -0.71 20.32
C PHE A 332 -9.82 -1.49 21.14
N GLU A 333 -8.54 -1.09 21.13
CA GLU A 333 -7.51 -1.68 21.99
C GLU A 333 -7.90 -1.56 23.47
N ILE A 334 -8.38 -0.38 23.89
CA ILE A 334 -8.84 -0.13 25.26
C ILE A 334 -10.08 -0.96 25.57
N TYR A 335 -11.08 -0.93 24.70
CA TYR A 335 -12.32 -1.68 24.84
C TYR A 335 -12.07 -3.18 24.97
N GLN A 336 -11.28 -3.76 24.09
CA GLN A 336 -10.94 -5.18 24.07
C GLN A 336 -10.29 -5.64 25.39
N LYS A 337 -9.45 -4.81 25.99
CA LYS A 337 -8.73 -5.16 27.22
C LYS A 337 -9.54 -4.89 28.50
N LYS A 338 -10.32 -3.82 28.55
CA LYS A 338 -11.04 -3.40 29.75
C LYS A 338 -12.47 -3.93 29.84
N SER A 339 -13.20 -4.05 28.74
CA SER A 339 -14.62 -4.38 28.75
C SER A 339 -14.87 -5.84 29.18
N THR A 340 -15.59 -5.99 30.27
CA THR A 340 -16.13 -7.29 30.73
C THR A 340 -17.19 -7.81 29.76
N PHE A 341 -17.99 -6.92 29.21
CA PHE A 341 -19.00 -7.24 28.19
C PHE A 341 -18.36 -7.86 26.95
N TYR A 342 -17.29 -7.25 26.40
CA TYR A 342 -16.55 -7.81 25.29
C TYR A 342 -16.02 -9.21 25.62
N LYS A 343 -15.33 -9.37 26.73
CA LYS A 343 -14.73 -10.65 27.14
C LYS A 343 -15.78 -11.76 27.26
N LYS A 344 -16.98 -11.42 27.77
CA LYS A 344 -18.08 -12.37 27.96
C LYS A 344 -18.77 -12.75 26.65
N HIS A 345 -18.86 -11.83 25.66
CA HIS A 345 -19.74 -12.00 24.51
C HIS A 345 -19.02 -12.14 23.16
N LYS A 346 -17.72 -11.82 23.06
CA LYS A 346 -16.97 -11.80 21.78
C LYS A 346 -17.08 -13.06 20.91
N ASN A 347 -17.31 -14.22 21.51
CA ASN A 347 -17.43 -15.50 20.80
C ASN A 347 -18.88 -15.84 20.41
N LYS A 348 -19.89 -15.10 20.90
CA LYS A 348 -21.30 -15.33 20.61
C LYS A 348 -21.66 -14.83 19.20
N THR A 349 -22.47 -15.60 18.47
CA THR A 349 -22.86 -15.26 17.09
C THR A 349 -23.53 -13.90 16.98
N TRP A 350 -24.49 -13.59 17.86
CA TRP A 350 -25.17 -12.31 17.85
C TRP A 350 -24.21 -11.13 18.04
N TYR A 351 -23.20 -11.30 18.92
CA TYR A 351 -22.20 -10.25 19.14
C TYR A 351 -21.35 -10.04 17.89
N LYS A 352 -20.92 -11.12 17.24
CA LYS A 352 -20.14 -11.04 15.99
C LYS A 352 -20.92 -10.35 14.88
N LEU A 353 -22.21 -10.62 14.75
CA LEU A 353 -23.08 -9.96 13.75
C LEU A 353 -23.23 -8.47 14.01
N ILE A 354 -23.50 -8.07 15.27
CA ILE A 354 -23.60 -6.66 15.64
C ILE A 354 -22.23 -5.96 15.47
N SER A 355 -21.16 -6.59 15.92
CA SER A 355 -19.80 -6.06 15.81
C SER A 355 -19.40 -5.88 14.34
N TRP A 356 -19.71 -6.85 13.47
CA TRP A 356 -19.54 -6.75 12.02
C TRP A 356 -20.31 -5.56 11.45
N PHE A 357 -21.59 -5.43 11.74
CA PHE A 357 -22.42 -4.33 11.24
C PHE A 357 -21.88 -2.97 11.66
N VAL A 358 -21.56 -2.81 12.95
CA VAL A 358 -20.97 -1.57 13.47
C VAL A 358 -19.61 -1.28 12.82
N THR A 359 -18.75 -2.28 12.74
CA THR A 359 -17.41 -2.12 12.13
C THR A 359 -17.51 -1.70 10.67
N MET A 360 -18.38 -2.32 9.89
CA MET A 360 -18.55 -1.96 8.48
C MET A 360 -19.01 -0.52 8.31
N ASN A 361 -19.98 -0.07 9.09
CA ASN A 361 -20.43 1.33 9.03
C ASN A 361 -19.34 2.31 9.46
N LEU A 362 -18.57 2.01 10.52
CA LEU A 362 -17.45 2.85 10.94
C LEU A 362 -16.36 2.93 9.85
N VAL A 363 -16.07 1.83 9.18
CA VAL A 363 -15.10 1.80 8.07
C VAL A 363 -15.60 2.65 6.89
N MET A 364 -16.89 2.53 6.54
CA MET A 364 -17.49 3.31 5.44
C MET A 364 -17.50 4.80 5.74
N VAL A 365 -17.76 5.21 7.00
CA VAL A 365 -17.57 6.60 7.45
C VAL A 365 -16.12 7.04 7.27
N GLY A 366 -15.15 6.18 7.59
CA GLY A 366 -13.73 6.45 7.33
C GLY A 366 -13.45 6.73 5.85
N PHE A 367 -13.98 5.91 4.94
CA PHE A 367 -13.80 6.13 3.50
C PHE A 367 -14.58 7.36 2.98
N PHE A 368 -15.69 7.69 3.59
CA PHE A 368 -16.39 8.92 3.30
C PHE A 368 -15.54 10.15 3.66
N ILE A 369 -14.88 10.13 4.84
CA ILE A 369 -13.90 11.17 5.22
C ILE A 369 -12.74 11.21 4.21
N PHE A 370 -12.20 10.06 3.83
CA PHE A 370 -11.11 9.91 2.88
C PHE A 370 -11.44 10.52 1.51
N SER A 371 -12.68 10.39 1.04
CA SER A 371 -13.13 10.92 -0.25
C SER A 371 -13.07 12.45 -0.36
N GLY A 372 -13.03 13.15 0.77
CA GLY A 372 -13.11 14.61 0.83
C GLY A 372 -14.51 15.18 0.68
N GLU A 373 -15.53 14.36 0.43
CA GLU A 373 -16.91 14.82 0.23
C GLU A 373 -17.50 15.52 1.46
N PRO A 374 -17.28 15.04 2.71
CA PRO A 374 -17.73 15.78 3.90
C PRO A 374 -17.17 17.20 3.98
N TYR A 375 -15.90 17.38 3.62
CA TYR A 375 -15.27 18.70 3.60
C TYR A 375 -15.96 19.63 2.58
N LYS A 376 -16.26 19.14 1.38
CA LYS A 376 -16.99 19.92 0.34
C LYS A 376 -18.39 20.31 0.81
N ILE A 377 -19.13 19.39 1.44
CA ILE A 377 -20.46 19.66 1.99
C ILE A 377 -20.40 20.76 3.06
N ILE A 378 -19.47 20.65 4.01
CA ILE A 378 -19.29 21.64 5.09
C ILE A 378 -18.95 23.01 4.49
N MET A 379 -18.01 23.09 3.54
CA MET A 379 -17.64 24.35 2.90
C MET A 379 -18.79 24.96 2.10
N ALA A 380 -19.60 24.15 1.44
CA ALA A 380 -20.79 24.62 0.72
C ALA A 380 -21.89 25.16 1.66
N ILE A 381 -21.98 24.64 2.89
CA ILE A 381 -22.91 25.16 3.92
C ILE A 381 -22.40 26.49 4.48
N LEU A 382 -21.08 26.57 4.77
CA LEU A 382 -20.47 27.77 5.35
C LEU A 382 -20.36 28.95 4.36
N SER A 383 -20.44 28.69 3.05
CA SER A 383 -20.39 29.70 2.00
C SER A 383 -21.77 30.29 1.63
N ARG A 384 -22.84 29.77 2.21
CA ARG A 384 -24.23 30.29 2.12
C ARG A 384 -24.52 31.29 3.22
#